data_46e15030dcadb09e07d60dc06d89ea09
#
_entry.id   46e15030dcadb09e07d60dc06d89ea09
#
_cell.length_a   1.000
_cell.length_b   1.000
_cell.length_c   1.000
_cell.angle_alpha   90.00
_cell.angle_beta   90.00
_cell.angle_gamma   90.00
#
_symmetry.space_group_name_H-M   'P 1'
#
loop_
_entity.id
_entity.type
_entity.pdbx_description
1 polymer ?
#
loop_
_entity_poly.entity_id
_entity_poly.type
_entity_poly.pdbx_seq_one_letter_code
_entity_poly.pdbx_strand_id
1 'polypeptide(L)'
;MSKQNIAQWEEKFSTPEYQFGTAANGFLVREAGRLTPHAKVLCIADGEGRNSTWLAEQGHRVHAVEAAMNAIEKARALALERGVTVKHEQVDLEDWDWPVEQYDAVVAIFIQFTDTIGRARMFAQIEAALRPGGVLLLEGYGPGQLAYKTGGPKTIDHLYTVDELSTIFPTLRVELLEEYDRELDEGPRHRGMSSLVDLVAVKP
;
A
#
# COMPACT_ATOMS: atom_id res chain seq x y z
N MET A 1 -6.77 12.96 -0.61
CA MET A 1 -8.12 12.40 -0.23
C MET A 1 -9.05 13.53 0.16
N SER A 2 -10.39 13.38 -0.03
CA SER A 2 -11.27 14.41 0.53
C SER A 2 -11.09 14.49 2.05
N LYS A 3 -11.21 15.71 2.63
CA LYS A 3 -11.13 15.88 4.10
C LYS A 3 -12.09 14.96 4.86
N GLN A 4 -13.24 14.64 4.26
CA GLN A 4 -14.21 13.70 4.82
C GLN A 4 -13.69 12.26 4.85
N ASN A 5 -12.95 11.82 3.84
CA ASN A 5 -12.33 10.49 3.82
C ASN A 5 -11.22 10.37 4.86
N ILE A 6 -10.40 11.41 5.04
CA ILE A 6 -9.37 11.43 6.09
C ILE A 6 -10.02 11.32 7.48
N ALA A 7 -11.08 12.09 7.75
CA ALA A 7 -11.79 12.02 9.02
C ALA A 7 -12.38 10.63 9.32
N GLN A 8 -12.88 9.93 8.30
CA GLN A 8 -13.37 8.56 8.44
C GLN A 8 -12.25 7.56 8.78
N TRP A 9 -11.06 7.74 8.22
CA TRP A 9 -9.90 6.93 8.56
C TRP A 9 -9.37 7.25 9.96
N GLU A 10 -9.32 8.54 10.35
CA GLU A 10 -8.99 8.93 11.72
C GLU A 10 -9.91 8.24 12.74
N GLU A 11 -11.24 8.27 12.51
CA GLU A 11 -12.20 7.59 13.38
C GLU A 11 -11.96 6.07 13.41
N LYS A 12 -11.71 5.45 12.25
CA LYS A 12 -11.42 4.01 12.17
C LYS A 12 -10.20 3.60 13.00
N PHE A 13 -9.16 4.43 12.99
CA PHE A 13 -7.91 4.13 13.69
C PHE A 13 -7.89 4.62 15.15
N SER A 14 -8.95 5.26 15.65
CA SER A 14 -9.03 5.77 17.03
C SER A 14 -9.16 4.67 18.10
N THR A 15 -9.46 3.44 17.69
CA THR A 15 -9.58 2.30 18.63
C THR A 15 -8.21 1.78 19.04
N PRO A 16 -8.04 1.16 20.22
CA PRO A 16 -6.76 0.60 20.65
C PRO A 16 -6.27 -0.56 19.77
N GLU A 17 -7.19 -1.35 19.20
CA GLU A 17 -6.88 -2.53 18.40
C GLU A 17 -6.35 -2.16 17.02
N TYR A 18 -5.36 -2.91 16.50
CA TYR A 18 -4.91 -2.79 15.13
C TYR A 18 -5.98 -3.34 14.18
N GLN A 19 -6.51 -2.47 13.30
CA GLN A 19 -7.61 -2.81 12.40
C GLN A 19 -7.20 -3.82 11.32
N PHE A 20 -5.92 -3.74 10.90
CA PHE A 20 -5.35 -4.57 9.84
C PHE A 20 -4.22 -5.48 10.36
N GLY A 21 -4.20 -5.74 11.69
CA GLY A 21 -3.18 -6.56 12.31
C GLY A 21 -1.79 -5.92 12.33
N THR A 22 -0.81 -6.67 12.83
CA THR A 22 0.59 -6.23 12.96
C THR A 22 1.57 -7.07 12.15
N ALA A 23 1.09 -8.13 11.49
CA ALA A 23 1.87 -8.93 10.56
C ALA A 23 1.87 -8.27 9.18
N ALA A 24 3.01 -8.32 8.49
CA ALA A 24 3.12 -7.81 7.14
C ALA A 24 2.18 -8.54 6.18
N ASN A 25 1.75 -7.84 5.14
CA ASN A 25 0.93 -8.39 4.07
C ASN A 25 1.63 -9.56 3.36
N GLY A 26 0.87 -10.60 3.04
CA GLY A 26 1.43 -11.85 2.49
C GLY A 26 2.05 -11.70 1.11
N PHE A 27 1.50 -10.85 0.23
CA PHE A 27 2.10 -10.53 -1.06
C PHE A 27 3.43 -9.78 -0.87
N LEU A 28 3.48 -8.77 -0.01
CA LEU A 28 4.72 -8.06 0.29
C LEU A 28 5.83 -9.01 0.76
N VAL A 29 5.52 -9.92 1.69
CA VAL A 29 6.50 -10.92 2.17
C VAL A 29 7.00 -11.83 1.04
N ARG A 30 6.10 -12.27 0.16
CA ARG A 30 6.42 -13.13 -0.98
C ARG A 30 7.35 -12.45 -1.98
N GLU A 31 7.12 -11.16 -2.28
CA GLU A 31 7.82 -10.44 -3.33
C GLU A 31 9.01 -9.60 -2.83
N ALA A 32 9.23 -9.49 -1.52
CA ALA A 32 10.29 -8.66 -0.94
C ALA A 32 11.71 -9.06 -1.38
N GLY A 33 11.91 -10.32 -1.80
CA GLY A 33 13.17 -10.77 -2.37
C GLY A 33 13.59 -10.07 -3.67
N ARG A 34 12.69 -9.29 -4.29
CA ARG A 34 12.99 -8.45 -5.46
C ARG A 34 13.64 -7.12 -5.08
N LEU A 35 13.56 -6.73 -3.82
CA LEU A 35 14.15 -5.49 -3.34
C LEU A 35 15.65 -5.65 -3.16
N THR A 36 16.41 -4.65 -3.58
CA THR A 36 17.85 -4.63 -3.32
C THR A 36 18.14 -4.53 -1.82
N PRO A 37 19.22 -5.11 -1.31
CA PRO A 37 19.61 -4.97 0.10
C PRO A 37 19.67 -3.49 0.53
N HIS A 38 19.12 -3.17 1.70
CA HIS A 38 19.07 -1.81 2.25
C HIS A 38 18.37 -0.77 1.34
N ALA A 39 17.42 -1.21 0.51
CA ALA A 39 16.63 -0.36 -0.37
C ALA A 39 16.00 0.81 0.39
N LYS A 40 15.89 1.98 -0.27
CA LYS A 40 15.07 3.08 0.19
C LYS A 40 13.65 2.86 -0.29
N VAL A 41 12.76 2.50 0.63
CA VAL A 41 11.37 2.10 0.33
C VAL A 41 10.41 3.19 0.77
N LEU A 42 9.46 3.53 -0.09
CA LEU A 42 8.29 4.35 0.21
C LEU A 42 7.08 3.43 0.42
N CYS A 43 6.48 3.48 1.61
CA CYS A 43 5.18 2.87 1.88
C CYS A 43 4.12 3.97 1.86
N ILE A 44 3.17 3.90 0.93
CA ILE A 44 2.11 4.91 0.78
C ILE A 44 0.80 4.43 1.40
N ALA A 45 0.07 5.34 2.06
CA ALA A 45 -1.13 5.03 2.83
C ALA A 45 -0.88 3.80 3.75
N ASP A 46 0.22 3.86 4.51
CA ASP A 46 0.79 2.73 5.26
C ASP A 46 -0.11 2.29 6.44
N GLY A 47 -1.07 3.12 6.80
CA GLY A 47 -1.99 2.85 7.90
C GLY A 47 -1.25 2.71 9.23
N GLU A 48 -1.49 1.60 9.93
CA GLU A 48 -0.97 1.32 11.28
C GLU A 48 0.45 0.72 11.27
N GLY A 49 1.17 0.75 10.12
CA GLY A 49 2.61 0.49 10.06
C GLY A 49 3.04 -0.96 9.93
N ARG A 50 2.14 -1.91 9.68
CA ARG A 50 2.48 -3.34 9.61
C ARG A 50 3.54 -3.66 8.53
N ASN A 51 3.40 -3.03 7.36
CA ASN A 51 4.29 -3.25 6.22
C ASN A 51 5.61 -2.50 6.36
N SER A 52 5.55 -1.22 6.71
CA SER A 52 6.75 -0.39 6.91
C SER A 52 7.63 -0.89 8.04
N THR A 53 7.04 -1.31 9.16
CA THR A 53 7.77 -1.89 10.29
C THR A 53 8.48 -3.16 9.88
N TRP A 54 7.79 -4.08 9.22
CA TRP A 54 8.40 -5.33 8.75
C TRP A 54 9.53 -5.09 7.75
N LEU A 55 9.37 -4.17 6.80
CA LEU A 55 10.44 -3.82 5.86
C LEU A 55 11.67 -3.25 6.58
N ALA A 56 11.47 -2.47 7.64
CA ALA A 56 12.57 -1.99 8.48
C ALA A 56 13.26 -3.14 9.24
N GLU A 57 12.52 -4.15 9.73
CA GLU A 57 13.08 -5.40 10.30
C GLU A 57 13.94 -6.17 9.28
N GLN A 58 13.59 -6.10 7.97
CA GLN A 58 14.41 -6.69 6.90
C GLN A 58 15.63 -5.84 6.53
N GLY A 59 15.89 -4.71 7.23
CA GLY A 59 17.05 -3.86 7.04
C GLY A 59 16.90 -2.81 5.94
N HIS A 60 15.69 -2.54 5.45
CA HIS A 60 15.41 -1.47 4.50
C HIS A 60 15.32 -0.10 5.19
N ARG A 61 15.58 0.96 4.44
CA ARG A 61 15.38 2.36 4.85
C ARG A 61 13.98 2.80 4.47
N VAL A 62 13.05 2.79 5.42
CA VAL A 62 11.63 2.97 5.15
C VAL A 62 11.16 4.39 5.43
N HIS A 63 10.46 4.97 4.48
CA HIS A 63 9.65 6.18 4.60
C HIS A 63 8.19 5.78 4.42
N ALA A 64 7.38 5.92 5.46
CA ALA A 64 5.96 5.63 5.47
C ALA A 64 5.16 6.92 5.51
N VAL A 65 4.21 7.07 4.59
CA VAL A 65 3.32 8.23 4.52
C VAL A 65 1.87 7.79 4.72
N GLU A 66 1.14 8.52 5.56
CA GLU A 66 -0.25 8.25 5.92
C GLU A 66 -0.97 9.58 6.23
N ALA A 67 -2.26 9.68 5.93
CA ALA A 67 -3.04 10.89 6.19
C ALA A 67 -3.60 10.93 7.63
N ALA A 68 -3.94 9.77 8.20
CA ALA A 68 -4.55 9.64 9.51
C ALA A 68 -3.49 9.64 10.63
N MET A 69 -3.53 10.63 11.52
CA MET A 69 -2.58 10.74 12.63
C MET A 69 -2.72 9.57 13.62
N ASN A 70 -3.94 9.13 13.91
CA ASN A 70 -4.19 7.98 14.77
C ASN A 70 -3.51 6.70 14.26
N ALA A 71 -3.46 6.50 12.94
CA ALA A 71 -2.74 5.39 12.33
C ALA A 71 -1.22 5.55 12.50
N ILE A 72 -0.68 6.76 12.27
CA ILE A 72 0.74 7.07 12.43
C ILE A 72 1.22 6.84 13.87
N GLU A 73 0.41 7.21 14.86
CA GLU A 73 0.75 6.98 16.27
C GLU A 73 0.89 5.48 16.57
N LYS A 74 -0.02 4.66 16.07
CA LYS A 74 0.07 3.20 16.17
C LYS A 74 1.26 2.63 15.40
N ALA A 75 1.53 3.13 14.19
CA ALA A 75 2.68 2.73 13.40
C ALA A 75 4.01 3.01 14.13
N ARG A 76 4.12 4.18 14.77
CA ARG A 76 5.28 4.53 15.61
C ARG A 76 5.42 3.63 16.82
N ALA A 77 4.30 3.30 17.49
CA ALA A 77 4.29 2.38 18.62
C ALA A 77 4.74 0.97 18.20
N LEU A 78 4.24 0.47 17.06
CA LEU A 78 4.63 -0.83 16.52
C LEU A 78 6.13 -0.87 16.16
N ALA A 79 6.63 0.15 15.47
CA ALA A 79 8.05 0.25 15.13
C ALA A 79 8.96 0.28 16.39
N LEU A 80 8.54 1.00 17.42
CA LEU A 80 9.22 1.04 18.71
C LEU A 80 9.22 -0.33 19.40
N GLU A 81 8.06 -1.01 19.44
CA GLU A 81 7.92 -2.36 20.01
C GLU A 81 8.84 -3.36 19.31
N ARG A 82 8.97 -3.26 17.99
CA ARG A 82 9.81 -4.13 17.15
C ARG A 82 11.29 -3.71 17.13
N GLY A 83 11.65 -2.60 17.78
CA GLY A 83 13.03 -2.12 17.87
C GLY A 83 13.61 -1.61 16.55
N VAL A 84 12.77 -1.13 15.64
CA VAL A 84 13.18 -0.61 14.33
C VAL A 84 12.86 0.87 14.18
N THR A 85 13.49 1.51 13.18
CA THR A 85 13.27 2.92 12.85
C THR A 85 12.61 3.04 11.48
N VAL A 86 11.45 3.71 11.44
CA VAL A 86 10.73 4.08 10.24
C VAL A 86 10.53 5.59 10.24
N LYS A 87 10.78 6.26 9.11
CA LYS A 87 10.38 7.67 8.94
C LYS A 87 8.89 7.71 8.66
N HIS A 88 8.07 8.12 9.63
CA HIS A 88 6.63 8.35 9.45
C HIS A 88 6.35 9.83 9.20
N GLU A 89 5.57 10.12 8.16
CA GLU A 89 5.18 11.47 7.78
C GLU A 89 3.66 11.52 7.55
N GLN A 90 3.00 12.54 8.14
CA GLN A 90 1.58 12.78 7.87
C GLN A 90 1.43 13.49 6.54
N VAL A 91 0.75 12.87 5.59
CA VAL A 91 0.64 13.36 4.22
C VAL A 91 -0.75 13.06 3.65
N ASP A 92 -1.40 14.06 3.07
CA ASP A 92 -2.47 13.82 2.09
C ASP A 92 -1.84 13.62 0.72
N LEU A 93 -1.95 12.41 0.16
CA LEU A 93 -1.33 12.05 -1.13
C LEU A 93 -1.82 12.88 -2.32
N GLU A 94 -2.99 13.56 -2.22
CA GLU A 94 -3.48 14.46 -3.26
C GLU A 94 -2.72 15.79 -3.29
N ASP A 95 -2.28 16.28 -2.12
CA ASP A 95 -1.63 17.58 -1.97
C ASP A 95 -0.12 17.46 -1.70
N TRP A 96 0.41 16.22 -1.64
CA TRP A 96 1.80 15.97 -1.34
C TRP A 96 2.72 16.37 -2.50
N ASP A 97 3.81 17.03 -2.17
CA ASP A 97 4.92 17.27 -3.11
C ASP A 97 5.73 15.98 -3.26
N TRP A 98 5.30 15.14 -4.19
CA TRP A 98 5.87 13.81 -4.38
C TRP A 98 7.34 13.90 -4.79
N PRO A 99 8.23 13.18 -4.10
CA PRO A 99 9.64 13.14 -4.49
C PRO A 99 9.82 12.37 -5.80
N VAL A 100 10.60 12.95 -6.72
CA VAL A 100 10.89 12.36 -8.03
C VAL A 100 12.18 11.55 -7.96
N GLU A 101 12.18 10.31 -8.48
CA GLU A 101 13.33 9.41 -8.59
C GLU A 101 14.14 9.24 -7.30
N GLN A 102 13.46 9.11 -6.17
CA GLN A 102 14.11 9.01 -4.87
C GLN A 102 14.07 7.62 -4.24
N TYR A 103 13.23 6.71 -4.71
CA TYR A 103 13.02 5.42 -4.05
C TYR A 103 13.45 4.26 -4.92
N ASP A 104 14.06 3.27 -4.27
CA ASP A 104 14.41 1.97 -4.87
C ASP A 104 13.18 1.06 -4.96
N ALA A 105 12.16 1.32 -4.12
CA ALA A 105 10.86 0.66 -4.21
C ALA A 105 9.72 1.55 -3.68
N VAL A 106 8.52 1.31 -4.22
CA VAL A 106 7.25 1.82 -3.68
C VAL A 106 6.36 0.62 -3.34
N VAL A 107 5.81 0.62 -2.12
CA VAL A 107 4.86 -0.37 -1.62
C VAL A 107 3.50 0.29 -1.49
N ALA A 108 2.51 -0.28 -2.19
CA ALA A 108 1.17 0.27 -2.39
C ALA A 108 0.13 -0.83 -2.15
N ILE A 109 -0.14 -1.14 -0.87
CA ILE A 109 -0.99 -2.27 -0.47
C ILE A 109 -2.35 -1.76 0.01
N PHE A 110 -3.44 -2.19 -0.66
CA PHE A 110 -4.83 -1.82 -0.38
C PHE A 110 -5.11 -0.31 -0.37
N ILE A 111 -4.51 0.43 -1.30
CA ILE A 111 -4.63 1.89 -1.44
C ILE A 111 -5.85 2.33 -2.26
N GLN A 112 -6.93 1.58 -2.22
CA GLN A 112 -8.13 1.75 -3.06
C GLN A 112 -9.14 2.70 -2.42
N PHE A 113 -8.75 3.94 -2.18
CA PHE A 113 -9.55 4.96 -1.50
C PHE A 113 -9.98 6.14 -2.41
N THR A 114 -9.65 6.08 -3.70
CA THR A 114 -9.96 7.14 -4.67
C THR A 114 -10.61 6.56 -5.94
N ASP A 115 -11.31 7.41 -6.69
CA ASP A 115 -11.89 7.06 -7.97
C ASP A 115 -10.83 6.84 -9.07
N THR A 116 -11.25 6.49 -10.27
CA THR A 116 -10.36 6.20 -11.41
C THR A 116 -9.47 7.40 -11.79
N ILE A 117 -9.98 8.65 -11.66
CA ILE A 117 -9.21 9.86 -12.01
C ILE A 117 -8.13 10.11 -10.96
N GLY A 118 -8.49 10.07 -9.67
CA GLY A 118 -7.55 10.22 -8.57
C GLY A 118 -6.49 9.11 -8.56
N ARG A 119 -6.91 7.88 -8.86
CA ARG A 119 -6.02 6.71 -8.99
C ARG A 119 -5.00 6.90 -10.10
N ALA A 120 -5.41 7.33 -11.29
CA ALA A 120 -4.49 7.58 -12.38
C ALA A 120 -3.43 8.64 -12.03
N ARG A 121 -3.83 9.73 -11.34
CA ARG A 121 -2.89 10.74 -10.84
C ARG A 121 -1.90 10.17 -9.83
N MET A 122 -2.40 9.43 -8.83
CA MET A 122 -1.57 8.80 -7.80
C MET A 122 -0.59 7.80 -8.39
N PHE A 123 -1.00 7.00 -9.37
CA PHE A 123 -0.14 6.03 -10.03
C PHE A 123 0.95 6.68 -10.87
N ALA A 124 0.66 7.81 -11.54
CA ALA A 124 1.70 8.60 -12.20
C ALA A 124 2.74 9.16 -11.22
N GLN A 125 2.33 9.55 -10.02
CA GLN A 125 3.24 10.00 -8.96
C GLN A 125 4.08 8.85 -8.39
N ILE A 126 3.49 7.66 -8.21
CA ILE A 126 4.21 6.44 -7.81
C ILE A 126 5.32 6.14 -8.81
N GLU A 127 4.99 6.14 -10.11
CA GLU A 127 5.96 5.92 -11.19
C GLU A 127 7.08 6.96 -11.19
N ALA A 128 6.73 8.25 -10.99
CA ALA A 128 7.70 9.33 -10.91
C ALA A 128 8.63 9.21 -9.69
N ALA A 129 8.12 8.72 -8.56
CA ALA A 129 8.90 8.56 -7.32
C ALA A 129 9.97 7.47 -7.39
N LEU A 130 9.78 6.47 -8.25
CA LEU A 130 10.73 5.39 -8.48
C LEU A 130 11.97 5.88 -9.24
N ARG A 131 13.15 5.43 -8.83
CA ARG A 131 14.40 5.54 -9.60
C ARG A 131 14.39 4.57 -10.79
N PRO A 132 15.22 4.79 -11.82
CA PRO A 132 15.56 3.73 -12.76
C PRO A 132 16.01 2.46 -12.04
N GLY A 133 15.46 1.30 -12.42
CA GLY A 133 15.63 0.02 -11.72
C GLY A 133 14.74 -0.16 -10.47
N GLY A 134 13.97 0.85 -10.09
CA GLY A 134 13.09 0.79 -8.92
C GLY A 134 11.86 -0.10 -9.13
N VAL A 135 11.38 -0.72 -8.05
CA VAL A 135 10.33 -1.74 -8.04
C VAL A 135 9.04 -1.18 -7.43
N LEU A 136 7.90 -1.36 -8.11
CA LEU A 136 6.57 -1.20 -7.55
C LEU A 136 6.03 -2.55 -7.08
N LEU A 137 5.60 -2.61 -5.81
CA LEU A 137 4.81 -3.71 -5.26
C LEU A 137 3.41 -3.18 -4.93
N LEU A 138 2.40 -3.64 -5.66
CA LEU A 138 1.01 -3.21 -5.49
C LEU A 138 0.10 -4.40 -5.33
N GLU A 139 -0.73 -4.41 -4.28
CA GLU A 139 -1.83 -5.34 -4.09
C GLU A 139 -3.11 -4.56 -3.79
N GLY A 140 -4.22 -5.04 -4.34
CA GLY A 140 -5.55 -4.54 -4.04
C GLY A 140 -6.63 -5.55 -4.34
N TYR A 141 -7.87 -5.16 -4.08
CA TYR A 141 -9.02 -6.01 -4.36
C TYR A 141 -9.43 -5.93 -5.82
N GLY A 142 -9.74 -7.11 -6.40
CA GLY A 142 -10.34 -7.25 -7.72
C GLY A 142 -11.88 -7.18 -7.70
N PRO A 143 -12.54 -7.19 -8.90
CA PRO A 143 -14.00 -7.08 -9.02
C PRO A 143 -14.78 -8.19 -8.31
N GLY A 144 -14.21 -9.39 -8.20
CA GLY A 144 -14.80 -10.54 -7.49
C GLY A 144 -15.08 -10.25 -6.01
N GLN A 145 -14.40 -9.27 -5.40
CA GLN A 145 -14.57 -8.87 -4.00
C GLN A 145 -16.01 -8.46 -3.65
N LEU A 146 -16.75 -7.89 -4.60
CA LEU A 146 -18.15 -7.49 -4.37
C LEU A 146 -19.06 -8.68 -4.02
N ALA A 147 -18.72 -9.88 -4.49
CA ALA A 147 -19.48 -11.10 -4.19
C ALA A 147 -19.19 -11.64 -2.78
N TYR A 148 -17.96 -11.48 -2.28
CA TYR A 148 -17.54 -12.05 -0.98
C TYR A 148 -18.01 -11.26 0.23
N LYS A 149 -18.13 -9.93 0.13
CA LYS A 149 -18.59 -9.05 1.22
C LYS A 149 -17.71 -9.12 2.49
N THR A 150 -16.47 -9.50 2.36
CA THR A 150 -15.51 -9.74 3.46
C THR A 150 -14.61 -8.54 3.77
N GLY A 151 -14.84 -7.40 3.14
CA GLY A 151 -14.05 -6.18 3.27
C GLY A 151 -13.82 -5.50 1.92
N GLY A 152 -12.89 -4.55 1.87
CA GLY A 152 -12.54 -3.80 0.66
C GLY A 152 -13.55 -2.76 0.22
N PRO A 153 -13.32 -2.13 -0.94
CA PRO A 153 -14.23 -1.17 -1.54
C PRO A 153 -15.58 -1.80 -1.90
N LYS A 154 -16.64 -0.97 -1.81
CA LYS A 154 -18.02 -1.40 -2.15
C LYS A 154 -18.45 -0.97 -3.55
N THR A 155 -17.62 -0.22 -4.24
CA THR A 155 -17.85 0.35 -5.57
C THR A 155 -16.88 -0.26 -6.56
N ILE A 156 -17.39 -0.66 -7.74
CA ILE A 156 -16.57 -1.27 -8.80
C ILE A 156 -15.43 -0.35 -9.25
N ASP A 157 -15.66 0.96 -9.27
CA ASP A 157 -14.68 1.96 -9.73
C ASP A 157 -13.42 2.04 -8.82
N HIS A 158 -13.49 1.52 -7.61
CA HIS A 158 -12.34 1.47 -6.70
C HIS A 158 -11.55 0.16 -6.79
N LEU A 159 -12.08 -0.85 -7.47
CA LEU A 159 -11.46 -2.15 -7.62
C LEU A 159 -10.48 -2.15 -8.78
N TYR A 160 -9.45 -2.98 -8.71
CA TYR A 160 -8.43 -3.09 -9.75
C TYR A 160 -8.78 -4.23 -10.70
N THR A 161 -8.55 -4.02 -11.98
CA THR A 161 -8.62 -5.10 -12.99
C THR A 161 -7.23 -5.33 -13.59
N VAL A 162 -7.00 -6.57 -14.03
CA VAL A 162 -5.77 -6.91 -14.77
C VAL A 162 -5.63 -6.04 -16.02
N ASP A 163 -6.71 -5.83 -16.77
CA ASP A 163 -6.70 -5.00 -17.99
C ASP A 163 -6.27 -3.57 -17.70
N GLU A 164 -6.81 -2.96 -16.63
CA GLU A 164 -6.41 -1.60 -16.22
C GLU A 164 -4.93 -1.57 -15.80
N LEU A 165 -4.52 -2.45 -14.88
CA LEU A 165 -3.16 -2.44 -14.34
C LEU A 165 -2.11 -2.79 -15.39
N SER A 166 -2.47 -3.52 -16.45
CA SER A 166 -1.55 -3.85 -17.55
C SER A 166 -1.13 -2.64 -18.38
N THR A 167 -1.90 -1.55 -18.34
CA THR A 167 -1.71 -0.38 -19.20
C THR A 167 -1.52 0.94 -18.47
N ILE A 168 -1.87 1.01 -17.17
CA ILE A 168 -1.90 2.26 -16.42
C ILE A 168 -0.51 2.83 -16.09
N PHE A 169 0.52 1.99 -16.13
CA PHE A 169 1.92 2.35 -15.92
C PHE A 169 2.69 2.28 -17.25
N PRO A 170 2.62 3.32 -18.10
CA PRO A 170 3.10 3.24 -19.48
C PRO A 170 4.61 3.05 -19.62
N THR A 171 5.40 3.42 -18.60
CA THR A 171 6.86 3.27 -18.66
C THR A 171 7.39 2.12 -17.81
N LEU A 172 6.58 1.55 -16.91
CA LEU A 172 7.03 0.42 -16.10
C LEU A 172 6.93 -0.90 -16.89
N ARG A 173 7.95 -1.74 -16.72
CA ARG A 173 7.91 -3.12 -17.20
C ARG A 173 7.22 -4.01 -16.17
N VAL A 174 6.05 -4.53 -16.51
CA VAL A 174 5.32 -5.47 -15.66
C VAL A 174 6.06 -6.79 -15.59
N GLU A 175 6.33 -7.31 -14.40
CA GLU A 175 6.98 -8.59 -14.14
C GLU A 175 6.04 -9.64 -13.56
N LEU A 176 5.02 -9.20 -12.81
CA LEU A 176 3.94 -10.01 -12.29
C LEU A 176 2.65 -9.21 -12.41
N LEU A 177 1.60 -9.83 -12.88
CA LEU A 177 0.23 -9.29 -12.83
C LEU A 177 -0.72 -10.48 -12.79
N GLU A 178 -1.37 -10.68 -11.65
CA GLU A 178 -2.27 -11.81 -11.47
C GLU A 178 -3.52 -11.40 -10.68
N GLU A 179 -4.65 -12.01 -11.02
CA GLU A 179 -5.89 -11.94 -10.23
C GLU A 179 -6.19 -13.34 -9.70
N TYR A 180 -6.51 -13.43 -8.41
CA TYR A 180 -6.80 -14.72 -7.76
C TYR A 180 -7.69 -14.53 -6.53
N ASP A 181 -8.28 -15.65 -6.09
CA ASP A 181 -9.05 -15.70 -4.85
C ASP A 181 -8.22 -16.35 -3.74
N ARG A 182 -8.24 -15.72 -2.56
CA ARG A 182 -7.53 -16.20 -1.38
C ARG A 182 -8.30 -15.88 -0.11
N GLU A 183 -8.26 -16.76 0.86
CA GLU A 183 -8.69 -16.45 2.22
C GLU A 183 -7.63 -15.60 2.92
N LEU A 184 -8.00 -14.38 3.32
CA LEU A 184 -7.18 -13.49 4.12
C LEU A 184 -7.43 -13.70 5.60
N ASP A 185 -6.40 -13.59 6.42
CA ASP A 185 -6.46 -13.42 7.87
C ASP A 185 -5.39 -12.41 8.32
N GLU A 186 -5.57 -11.18 7.87
CA GLU A 186 -4.64 -10.05 8.06
C GLU A 186 -5.24 -8.98 9.00
N GLY A 187 -5.94 -9.44 10.03
CA GLY A 187 -6.58 -8.58 11.02
C GLY A 187 -8.09 -8.45 10.84
N PRO A 188 -8.77 -7.77 11.78
CA PRO A 188 -10.24 -7.77 11.87
C PRO A 188 -10.97 -7.28 10.62
N ARG A 189 -10.34 -6.41 9.81
CA ARG A 189 -10.95 -5.82 8.60
C ARG A 189 -10.43 -6.43 7.30
N HIS A 190 -9.45 -7.32 7.35
CA HIS A 190 -8.92 -8.10 6.22
C HIS A 190 -9.03 -9.59 6.55
N ARG A 191 -10.26 -10.11 6.68
CA ARG A 191 -10.52 -11.50 7.01
C ARG A 191 -11.60 -12.09 6.13
N GLY A 192 -11.33 -13.28 5.60
CA GLY A 192 -12.23 -14.11 4.78
C GLY A 192 -11.84 -14.15 3.32
N MET A 193 -12.63 -14.86 2.52
CA MET A 193 -12.38 -15.01 1.08
C MET A 193 -12.30 -13.65 0.41
N SER A 194 -11.28 -13.43 -0.39
CA SER A 194 -10.99 -12.16 -1.05
C SER A 194 -10.52 -12.40 -2.48
N SER A 195 -10.99 -11.54 -3.39
CA SER A 195 -10.50 -11.47 -4.77
C SER A 195 -9.43 -10.39 -4.82
N LEU A 196 -8.20 -10.79 -5.16
CA LEU A 196 -7.00 -9.96 -5.09
C LEU A 196 -6.39 -9.78 -6.47
N VAL A 197 -5.77 -8.63 -6.67
CA VAL A 197 -4.94 -8.35 -7.85
C VAL A 197 -3.58 -7.89 -7.37
N ASP A 198 -2.54 -8.60 -7.79
CA ASP A 198 -1.14 -8.33 -7.49
C ASP A 198 -0.43 -7.81 -8.71
N LEU A 199 0.38 -6.77 -8.53
CA LEU A 199 1.26 -6.22 -9.55
C LEU A 199 2.67 -6.04 -9.00
N VAL A 200 3.65 -6.57 -9.74
CA VAL A 200 5.06 -6.19 -9.63
C VAL A 200 5.49 -5.55 -10.94
N ALA A 201 6.01 -4.35 -10.87
CA ALA A 201 6.52 -3.65 -12.04
C ALA A 201 7.85 -2.94 -11.73
N VAL A 202 8.69 -2.80 -12.75
CA VAL A 202 10.05 -2.24 -12.63
C VAL A 202 10.17 -1.04 -13.57
N LYS A 203 10.69 0.08 -13.06
CA LYS A 203 11.06 1.25 -13.87
C LYS A 203 12.35 0.93 -14.63
N PRO A 204 12.37 1.00 -15.97
CA PRO A 204 13.57 0.77 -16.79
C PRO A 204 14.73 1.71 -16.44
#